data_cd6e0245455ccf7924043a87c1dd046e
#
_entry.id   cd6e0245455ccf7924043a87c1dd046e
#
_cell.length_a   1.000
_cell.length_b   1.000
_cell.length_c   1.000
_cell.angle_alpha   90.00
_cell.angle_beta   90.00
_cell.angle_gamma   90.00
#
_symmetry.space_group_name_H-M   'P 1'
#
loop_
_entity.id
_entity.type
_entity.pdbx_description
1 polymer ?
#
loop_
_entity_poly.entity_id
_entity_poly.type
_entity_poly.pdbx_seq_one_letter_code
_entity_poly.pdbx_strand_id
1 'polypeptide(L)'
;IDRRSIIKGMLGPGSINKRVIDAYRKYLFSNTTLQDLPDTPRFVINATNVQSGVLFRFSKPYIWDYRVGRIDKPKLQIAEAVAASSACPPFLSPAVFHFNESDFAPNSGQDLQRPPFTTKIYLTDGGVYDNLGLESVWKRYQTILVSDGGGRMKPQARPASTWLRHAYRVYDLLQRQIRSLRYRGLIGAY
;
A
#
# COMPACT_ATOMS: atom_id res chain seq x y z
N ILE A 1 11.33 17.60 -5.74
CA ILE A 1 12.24 16.74 -4.91
C ILE A 1 13.58 16.74 -5.63
N ASP A 2 14.60 17.28 -4.96
CA ASP A 2 15.95 17.42 -5.51
C ASP A 2 16.62 16.04 -5.67
N ARG A 3 17.39 15.84 -6.78
CA ARG A 3 18.14 14.60 -7.07
C ARG A 3 19.05 14.15 -5.92
N ARG A 4 19.67 15.09 -5.20
CA ARG A 4 20.50 14.79 -4.02
C ARG A 4 19.70 14.21 -2.86
N SER A 5 18.43 14.61 -2.73
CA SER A 5 17.49 14.11 -1.73
C SER A 5 17.05 12.66 -2.02
N ILE A 6 16.93 12.31 -3.30
CA ILE A 6 16.61 10.93 -3.72
C ILE A 6 17.79 10.00 -3.40
N ILE A 7 19.02 10.41 -3.74
CA ILE A 7 20.23 9.60 -3.49
C ILE A 7 20.48 9.39 -1.98
N LYS A 8 20.33 10.45 -1.16
CA LYS A 8 20.42 10.33 0.31
C LYS A 8 19.32 9.45 0.91
N GLY A 9 18.14 9.44 0.31
CA GLY A 9 17.04 8.59 0.75
C GLY A 9 17.19 7.12 0.37
N MET A 10 17.94 6.83 -0.70
CA MET A 10 18.27 5.45 -1.12
C MET A 10 19.24 4.74 -0.16
N LEU A 11 19.97 5.49 0.67
CA LEU A 11 21.01 4.97 1.57
C LEU A 11 20.53 4.75 3.02
N GLY A 12 19.26 5.06 3.35
CA GLY A 12 18.73 4.86 4.70
C GLY A 12 17.27 4.41 4.69
N PRO A 13 16.91 3.37 5.45
CA PRO A 13 15.53 2.88 5.53
C PRO A 13 14.60 3.95 6.09
N GLY A 14 13.52 4.26 5.39
CA GLY A 14 12.44 5.13 5.86
C GLY A 14 12.61 6.65 5.62
N SER A 15 13.77 7.13 5.17
CA SER A 15 14.02 8.57 5.05
C SER A 15 13.22 9.25 3.92
N ILE A 16 12.98 8.57 2.80
CA ILE A 16 12.17 9.12 1.70
C ILE A 16 10.69 9.12 2.08
N ASN A 17 10.19 8.03 2.61
CA ASN A 17 8.79 7.93 2.99
C ASN A 17 8.41 9.00 4.04
N LYS A 18 9.30 9.27 5.03
CA LYS A 18 9.09 10.37 5.99
C LYS A 18 8.93 11.72 5.29
N ARG A 19 9.73 12.03 4.28
CA ARG A 19 9.59 13.27 3.50
C ARG A 19 8.29 13.35 2.72
N VAL A 20 7.81 12.22 2.20
CA VAL A 20 6.51 12.12 1.53
C VAL A 20 5.39 12.39 2.54
N ILE A 21 5.45 11.78 3.73
CA ILE A 21 4.51 12.05 4.83
C ILE A 21 4.48 13.54 5.19
N ASP A 22 5.65 14.16 5.39
CA ASP A 22 5.76 15.57 5.74
C ASP A 22 5.19 16.48 4.63
N ALA A 23 5.41 16.14 3.36
CA ALA A 23 4.83 16.85 2.23
C ALA A 23 3.30 16.70 2.18
N TYR A 24 2.78 15.49 2.36
CA TYR A 24 1.33 15.25 2.41
C TYR A 24 0.68 15.94 3.60
N ARG A 25 1.32 15.92 4.77
CA ARG A 25 0.87 16.66 5.93
C ARG A 25 0.82 18.17 5.67
N LYS A 26 1.88 18.73 5.09
CA LYS A 26 2.00 20.16 4.84
C LYS A 26 1.03 20.68 3.79
N TYR A 27 0.82 19.95 2.70
CA TYR A 27 0.15 20.48 1.52
C TYR A 27 -1.25 19.92 1.26
N LEU A 28 -1.61 18.77 1.85
CA LEU A 28 -2.88 18.08 1.53
C LEU A 28 -3.75 17.81 2.76
N PHE A 29 -3.19 17.16 3.80
CA PHE A 29 -4.01 16.59 4.86
C PHE A 29 -3.87 17.28 6.22
N SER A 30 -2.93 18.22 6.38
CA SER A 30 -2.61 18.83 7.69
C SER A 30 -2.35 17.73 8.73
N ASN A 31 -2.90 17.86 9.93
CA ASN A 31 -2.79 16.87 11.00
C ASN A 31 -4.02 15.95 11.09
N THR A 32 -4.84 15.88 10.04
CA THR A 32 -6.01 15.01 10.04
C THR A 32 -5.66 13.55 10.16
N THR A 33 -6.46 12.84 10.93
CA THR A 33 -6.30 11.41 11.23
C THR A 33 -7.35 10.57 10.49
N LEU A 34 -7.20 9.25 10.52
CA LEU A 34 -8.22 8.35 10.00
C LEU A 34 -9.57 8.51 10.73
N GLN A 35 -9.57 9.02 11.98
CA GLN A 35 -10.80 9.26 12.74
C GLN A 35 -11.58 10.48 12.26
N ASP A 36 -10.95 11.38 11.54
CA ASP A 36 -11.58 12.58 10.96
C ASP A 36 -12.28 12.27 9.62
N LEU A 37 -12.10 11.07 9.06
CA LEU A 37 -12.83 10.64 7.88
C LEU A 37 -14.34 10.50 8.19
N PRO A 38 -15.22 10.80 7.22
CA PRO A 38 -16.64 10.57 7.40
C PRO A 38 -16.97 9.09 7.54
N ASP A 39 -18.10 8.79 8.18
CA ASP A 39 -18.59 7.41 8.28
C ASP A 39 -19.17 6.92 6.94
N THR A 40 -19.75 7.84 6.19
CA THR A 40 -20.32 7.60 4.86
C THR A 40 -19.93 8.73 3.92
N PRO A 41 -19.36 8.45 2.74
CA PRO A 41 -18.93 7.14 2.27
C PRO A 41 -17.74 6.59 3.06
N ARG A 42 -17.62 5.25 3.12
CA ARG A 42 -16.50 4.60 3.78
C ARG A 42 -15.24 4.63 2.91
N PHE A 43 -14.16 5.18 3.44
CA PHE A 43 -12.86 5.20 2.80
C PHE A 43 -11.99 4.03 3.29
N VAL A 44 -11.34 3.36 2.35
CA VAL A 44 -10.31 2.33 2.63
C VAL A 44 -9.09 2.66 1.79
N ILE A 45 -7.96 2.87 2.45
CA ILE A 45 -6.66 3.12 1.83
C ILE A 45 -5.87 1.82 1.93
N ASN A 46 -5.40 1.31 0.81
CA ASN A 46 -4.74 0.02 0.72
C ASN A 46 -3.22 0.18 0.62
N ALA A 47 -2.47 -0.64 1.35
CA ALA A 47 -1.04 -0.86 1.19
C ALA A 47 -0.75 -2.36 1.13
N THR A 48 0.47 -2.75 0.81
CA THR A 48 0.90 -4.15 0.82
C THR A 48 1.87 -4.37 1.97
N ASN A 49 1.59 -5.33 2.84
CA ASN A 49 2.52 -5.73 3.88
C ASN A 49 3.55 -6.72 3.30
N VAL A 50 4.82 -6.30 3.24
CA VAL A 50 5.91 -7.11 2.63
C VAL A 50 6.30 -8.30 3.51
N GLN A 51 6.00 -8.26 4.81
CA GLN A 51 6.30 -9.34 5.75
C GLN A 51 5.27 -10.46 5.70
N SER A 52 3.98 -10.10 5.64
CA SER A 52 2.88 -11.06 5.59
C SER A 52 2.52 -11.48 4.16
N GLY A 53 2.91 -10.66 3.17
CA GLY A 53 2.59 -10.89 1.76
C GLY A 53 1.13 -10.60 1.40
N VAL A 54 0.40 -9.86 2.23
CA VAL A 54 -1.03 -9.61 2.03
C VAL A 54 -1.39 -8.13 2.12
N LEU A 55 -2.64 -7.82 1.82
CA LEU A 55 -3.18 -6.47 1.84
C LEU A 55 -3.25 -5.92 3.26
N PHE A 56 -2.73 -4.71 3.44
CA PHE A 56 -2.84 -3.91 4.65
C PHE A 56 -3.83 -2.77 4.42
N ARG A 57 -4.92 -2.74 5.18
CA ARG A 57 -6.02 -1.79 4.99
C ARG A 57 -6.02 -0.75 6.08
N PHE A 58 -6.12 0.52 5.68
CA PHE A 58 -6.34 1.66 6.58
C PHE A 58 -7.76 2.17 6.38
N SER A 59 -8.50 2.31 7.46
CA SER A 59 -9.86 2.88 7.45
C SER A 59 -10.18 3.49 8.80
N LYS A 60 -11.24 4.29 8.89
CA LYS A 60 -11.69 4.91 10.14
C LYS A 60 -11.96 3.88 11.25
N PRO A 61 -12.72 2.80 11.01
CA PRO A 61 -13.01 1.85 12.08
C PRO A 61 -11.81 0.97 12.47
N TYR A 62 -10.90 0.70 11.54
CA TYR A 62 -9.75 -0.18 11.83
C TYR A 62 -8.61 -0.06 10.82
N ILE A 63 -7.42 -0.47 11.25
CA ILE A 63 -6.31 -0.93 10.43
C ILE A 63 -6.32 -2.47 10.49
N TRP A 64 -6.08 -3.14 9.36
CA TRP A 64 -6.19 -4.60 9.33
C TRP A 64 -5.32 -5.27 8.27
N ASP A 65 -4.58 -6.27 8.74
CA ASP A 65 -3.94 -7.33 7.98
C ASP A 65 -4.46 -8.66 8.56
N TYR A 66 -5.09 -9.50 7.76
CA TYR A 66 -5.79 -10.68 8.29
C TYR A 66 -4.85 -11.71 8.94
N ARG A 67 -3.54 -11.69 8.60
CA ARG A 67 -2.54 -12.57 9.22
C ARG A 67 -1.97 -11.99 10.51
N VAL A 68 -1.72 -10.68 10.52
CA VAL A 68 -1.08 -9.98 11.64
C VAL A 68 -2.08 -9.57 12.71
N GLY A 69 -3.25 -9.06 12.31
CA GLY A 69 -4.30 -8.63 13.22
C GLY A 69 -4.88 -7.25 12.91
N ARG A 70 -5.78 -6.83 13.78
CA ARG A 70 -6.58 -5.62 13.64
C ARG A 70 -6.32 -4.65 14.78
N ILE A 71 -6.17 -3.38 14.44
CA ILE A 71 -6.13 -2.25 15.38
C ILE A 71 -7.42 -1.47 15.22
N ASP A 72 -8.22 -1.38 16.26
CA ASP A 72 -9.50 -0.67 16.24
C ASP A 72 -9.32 0.83 16.49
N LYS A 73 -10.11 1.65 15.80
CA LYS A 73 -10.14 3.11 15.92
C LYS A 73 -8.74 3.75 15.91
N PRO A 74 -7.90 3.48 14.89
CA PRO A 74 -6.51 3.91 14.87
C PRO A 74 -6.43 5.44 14.81
N LYS A 75 -5.53 6.02 15.62
CA LYS A 75 -5.23 7.46 15.63
C LYS A 75 -4.10 7.83 14.64
N LEU A 76 -3.98 7.09 13.56
CA LEU A 76 -2.97 7.30 12.52
C LEU A 76 -3.37 8.49 11.63
N GLN A 77 -2.40 9.26 11.17
CA GLN A 77 -2.65 10.37 10.25
C GLN A 77 -2.97 9.85 8.83
N ILE A 78 -3.86 10.54 8.13
CA ILE A 78 -4.19 10.23 6.72
C ILE A 78 -2.92 10.32 5.86
N ALA A 79 -2.07 11.32 6.12
CA ALA A 79 -0.79 11.48 5.41
C ALA A 79 0.10 10.23 5.48
N GLU A 80 0.14 9.54 6.62
CA GLU A 80 0.92 8.32 6.81
C GLU A 80 0.31 7.15 6.01
N ALA A 81 -1.02 6.98 6.09
CA ALA A 81 -1.71 5.94 5.34
C ALA A 81 -1.57 6.11 3.82
N VAL A 82 -1.71 7.35 3.31
CA VAL A 82 -1.56 7.65 1.89
C VAL A 82 -0.11 7.50 1.44
N ALA A 83 0.87 7.90 2.27
CA ALA A 83 2.29 7.70 1.97
C ALA A 83 2.65 6.21 1.89
N ALA A 84 2.07 5.36 2.74
CA ALA A 84 2.23 3.91 2.65
C ALA A 84 1.59 3.32 1.39
N SER A 85 0.38 3.78 1.05
CA SER A 85 -0.36 3.37 -0.14
C SER A 85 0.37 3.72 -1.44
N SER A 86 1.11 4.83 -1.45
CA SER A 86 1.88 5.31 -2.61
C SER A 86 3.38 5.02 -2.53
N ALA A 87 3.80 4.14 -1.62
CA ALA A 87 5.21 3.76 -1.43
C ALA A 87 5.69 2.83 -2.56
N CYS A 88 5.76 3.37 -3.78
CA CYS A 88 6.13 2.62 -4.98
C CYS A 88 7.58 2.11 -4.91
N PRO A 89 7.79 0.78 -5.04
CA PRO A 89 9.14 0.22 -5.12
C PRO A 89 9.83 0.57 -6.44
N PRO A 90 11.17 0.70 -6.48
CA PRO A 90 12.07 0.60 -5.34
C PRO A 90 12.31 1.93 -4.63
N PHE A 91 11.74 3.05 -5.10
CA PHE A 91 12.20 4.40 -4.74
C PHE A 91 11.54 4.96 -3.46
N LEU A 92 10.25 4.70 -3.25
CA LEU A 92 9.48 5.25 -2.13
C LEU A 92 9.20 4.21 -1.03
N SER A 93 9.53 2.96 -1.30
CA SER A 93 9.37 1.83 -0.39
C SER A 93 10.69 1.56 0.39
N PRO A 94 10.62 1.00 1.61
CA PRO A 94 9.40 0.71 2.37
C PRO A 94 8.88 1.90 3.19
N ALA A 95 7.59 1.93 3.46
CA ALA A 95 7.00 2.68 4.56
C ALA A 95 7.07 1.83 5.83
N VAL A 96 7.65 2.37 6.91
CA VAL A 96 7.85 1.60 8.15
C VAL A 96 6.97 2.17 9.23
N PHE A 97 6.17 1.30 9.87
CA PHE A 97 5.30 1.61 10.98
C PHE A 97 5.76 0.90 12.25
N HIS A 98 5.57 1.55 13.37
CA HIS A 98 5.81 0.99 14.69
C HIS A 98 4.50 1.00 15.48
N PHE A 99 4.13 -0.15 16.03
CA PHE A 99 2.97 -0.32 16.88
C PHE A 99 3.38 -1.07 18.16
N ASN A 100 2.52 -1.05 19.17
CA ASN A 100 2.66 -1.91 20.31
C ASN A 100 1.81 -3.17 20.11
N GLU A 101 2.24 -4.28 20.66
CA GLU A 101 1.48 -5.53 20.60
C GLU A 101 0.07 -5.37 21.19
N SER A 102 -0.04 -4.55 22.25
CA SER A 102 -1.30 -4.20 22.91
C SER A 102 -2.26 -3.37 22.08
N ASP A 103 -1.81 -2.77 20.96
CA ASP A 103 -2.68 -2.01 20.06
C ASP A 103 -3.58 -2.94 19.24
N PHE A 104 -3.19 -4.20 19.11
CA PHE A 104 -3.92 -5.19 18.32
C PHE A 104 -5.04 -5.85 19.14
N ALA A 105 -6.22 -5.94 18.55
CA ALA A 105 -7.33 -6.69 19.13
C ALA A 105 -6.93 -8.17 19.31
N PRO A 106 -7.22 -8.77 20.47
CA PRO A 106 -6.85 -10.17 20.73
C PRO A 106 -7.46 -11.13 19.70
N ASN A 107 -6.68 -12.12 19.28
CA ASN A 107 -7.12 -13.16 18.33
C ASN A 107 -7.73 -12.63 17.02
N SER A 108 -7.29 -11.46 16.58
CA SER A 108 -7.75 -10.81 15.34
C SER A 108 -6.88 -11.15 14.13
N GLY A 109 -5.70 -11.71 14.33
CA GLY A 109 -4.78 -12.22 13.31
C GLY A 109 -4.83 -13.74 13.22
N GLN A 110 -4.40 -14.27 12.09
CA GLN A 110 -4.43 -15.72 11.82
C GLN A 110 -3.21 -16.44 12.41
N ASP A 111 -2.02 -16.13 11.90
CA ASP A 111 -0.78 -16.86 12.20
C ASP A 111 0.40 -15.96 12.56
N LEU A 112 0.31 -14.65 12.36
CA LEU A 112 1.41 -13.71 12.55
C LEU A 112 1.14 -12.66 13.65
N GLN A 113 0.14 -12.84 14.50
CA GLN A 113 -0.15 -11.92 15.60
C GLN A 113 0.86 -12.06 16.75
N ARG A 114 2.11 -11.74 16.46
CA ARG A 114 3.24 -11.78 17.40
C ARG A 114 4.40 -10.92 16.91
N PRO A 115 5.32 -10.48 17.78
CA PRO A 115 6.57 -9.86 17.35
C PRO A 115 7.38 -10.77 16.40
N PRO A 116 8.08 -10.21 15.41
CA PRO A 116 8.19 -8.78 15.10
C PRO A 116 7.05 -8.22 14.25
N PHE A 117 6.08 -9.04 13.81
CA PHE A 117 5.03 -8.68 12.87
C PHE A 117 4.03 -7.66 13.43
N THR A 118 3.84 -7.63 14.75
CA THR A 118 2.97 -6.66 15.44
C THR A 118 3.69 -5.40 15.89
N THR A 119 5.05 -5.41 15.94
CA THR A 119 5.80 -4.27 16.49
C THR A 119 6.43 -3.39 15.41
N LYS A 120 6.85 -3.98 14.29
CA LYS A 120 7.47 -3.24 13.19
C LYS A 120 7.00 -3.77 11.85
N ILE A 121 6.17 -2.98 11.19
CA ILE A 121 5.50 -3.36 9.94
C ILE A 121 6.14 -2.62 8.76
N TYR A 122 6.48 -3.37 7.73
CA TYR A 122 7.05 -2.85 6.49
C TYR A 122 6.00 -2.91 5.38
N LEU A 123 5.60 -1.74 4.89
CA LEU A 123 4.61 -1.60 3.85
C LEU A 123 5.21 -1.09 2.55
N THR A 124 4.58 -1.45 1.46
CA THR A 124 4.82 -0.91 0.12
C THR A 124 3.49 -0.56 -0.55
N ASP A 125 3.55 0.01 -1.73
CA ASP A 125 2.40 0.43 -2.54
C ASP A 125 1.29 -0.63 -2.56
N GLY A 126 0.06 -0.17 -2.40
CA GLY A 126 -1.13 -1.03 -2.44
C GLY A 126 -1.30 -1.76 -3.77
N GLY A 127 -0.85 -1.13 -4.86
CA GLY A 127 -0.87 -1.69 -6.20
C GLY A 127 0.03 -2.91 -6.39
N VAL A 128 0.98 -3.18 -5.49
CA VAL A 128 1.80 -4.40 -5.53
C VAL A 128 0.93 -5.64 -5.29
N TYR A 129 0.00 -5.57 -4.36
CA TYR A 129 -0.94 -6.66 -4.08
C TYR A 129 -2.22 -6.55 -4.92
N ASP A 130 -2.80 -5.35 -4.99
CA ASP A 130 -4.11 -5.12 -5.64
C ASP A 130 -4.16 -3.77 -6.35
N ASN A 131 -3.69 -3.73 -7.58
CA ASN A 131 -3.58 -2.51 -8.38
C ASN A 131 -4.94 -1.89 -8.77
N LEU A 132 -6.01 -2.65 -8.71
CA LEU A 132 -7.37 -2.18 -9.02
C LEU A 132 -8.19 -1.87 -7.75
N GLY A 133 -7.65 -2.13 -6.56
CA GLY A 133 -8.35 -1.92 -5.28
C GLY A 133 -9.55 -2.84 -5.06
N LEU A 134 -9.62 -3.96 -5.77
CA LEU A 134 -10.78 -4.86 -5.79
C LEU A 134 -10.99 -5.63 -4.48
N GLU A 135 -9.93 -6.01 -3.78
CA GLU A 135 -10.00 -6.84 -2.57
C GLU A 135 -10.89 -6.23 -1.47
N SER A 136 -10.99 -4.91 -1.42
CA SER A 136 -11.81 -4.21 -0.44
C SER A 136 -13.29 -4.21 -0.77
N VAL A 137 -13.66 -4.45 -2.04
CA VAL A 137 -15.04 -4.35 -2.56
C VAL A 137 -15.55 -5.65 -3.19
N TRP A 138 -14.65 -6.57 -3.57
CA TRP A 138 -14.95 -7.82 -4.26
C TRP A 138 -16.01 -8.64 -3.52
N LYS A 139 -17.03 -9.06 -4.25
CA LYS A 139 -18.16 -9.87 -3.74
C LYS A 139 -18.92 -9.24 -2.54
N ARG A 140 -18.73 -7.96 -2.28
CA ARG A 140 -19.43 -7.25 -1.19
C ARG A 140 -20.53 -6.32 -1.69
N TYR A 141 -20.43 -5.91 -2.94
CA TYR A 141 -21.35 -4.96 -3.57
C TYR A 141 -21.86 -5.54 -4.89
N GLN A 142 -23.11 -5.22 -5.23
CA GLN A 142 -23.73 -5.62 -6.50
C GLN A 142 -23.20 -4.83 -7.69
N THR A 143 -22.75 -3.60 -7.46
CA THR A 143 -22.19 -2.73 -8.48
C THR A 143 -20.83 -2.22 -8.03
N ILE A 144 -19.83 -2.36 -8.88
CA ILE A 144 -18.46 -1.91 -8.63
C ILE A 144 -18.02 -1.01 -9.79
N LEU A 145 -17.55 0.19 -9.46
CA LEU A 145 -16.89 1.08 -10.40
C LEU A 145 -15.38 0.97 -10.18
N VAL A 146 -14.64 0.62 -11.22
CA VAL A 146 -13.18 0.45 -11.15
C VAL A 146 -12.53 1.47 -12.06
N SER A 147 -11.63 2.29 -11.47
CA SER A 147 -10.78 3.21 -12.22
C SER A 147 -9.43 2.55 -12.46
N ASP A 148 -9.10 2.28 -13.72
CA ASP A 148 -7.80 1.76 -14.12
C ASP A 148 -6.90 2.89 -14.64
N GLY A 149 -6.07 3.45 -13.74
CA GLY A 149 -5.07 4.48 -14.06
C GLY A 149 -3.77 3.93 -14.67
N GLY A 150 -3.67 2.62 -14.91
CA GLY A 150 -2.45 1.99 -15.42
C GLY A 150 -2.22 2.24 -16.92
N GLY A 151 -1.05 2.79 -17.24
CA GLY A 151 -0.63 3.01 -18.63
C GLY A 151 -0.42 1.70 -19.43
N ARG A 152 -0.42 1.79 -20.74
CA ARG A 152 -0.04 0.68 -21.61
C ARG A 152 1.48 0.55 -21.68
N MET A 153 1.99 -0.67 -21.66
CA MET A 153 3.42 -0.95 -21.84
C MET A 153 3.81 -0.68 -23.29
N LYS A 154 4.78 0.20 -23.47
CA LYS A 154 5.33 0.44 -24.82
C LYS A 154 6.27 -0.70 -25.22
N PRO A 155 6.18 -1.23 -26.45
CA PRO A 155 7.16 -2.19 -26.96
C PRO A 155 8.54 -1.53 -27.02
N GLN A 156 9.57 -2.30 -26.72
CA GLN A 156 10.96 -1.87 -26.82
C GLN A 156 11.71 -2.86 -27.69
N ALA A 157 12.24 -2.39 -28.82
CA ALA A 157 13.02 -3.23 -29.73
C ALA A 157 14.35 -3.68 -29.09
N ARG A 158 14.92 -2.85 -28.21
CA ARG A 158 16.17 -3.12 -27.48
C ARG A 158 15.97 -2.84 -26.00
N PRO A 159 15.45 -3.79 -25.21
CA PRO A 159 15.33 -3.64 -23.77
C PRO A 159 16.71 -3.55 -23.13
N ALA A 160 16.80 -2.81 -22.02
CA ALA A 160 18.07 -2.63 -21.32
C ALA A 160 18.60 -3.98 -20.78
N SER A 161 19.89 -4.21 -21.00
CA SER A 161 20.60 -5.42 -20.53
C SER A 161 21.17 -5.29 -19.11
N THR A 162 21.20 -4.07 -18.53
CA THR A 162 21.65 -3.87 -17.15
C THR A 162 20.64 -4.50 -16.18
N TRP A 163 21.12 -5.31 -15.25
CA TRP A 163 20.29 -6.15 -14.37
C TRP A 163 19.17 -5.35 -13.66
N LEU A 164 19.45 -4.14 -13.15
CA LEU A 164 18.46 -3.32 -12.44
C LEU A 164 17.34 -2.84 -13.36
N ARG A 165 17.67 -2.33 -14.55
CA ARG A 165 16.67 -1.88 -15.53
C ARG A 165 15.89 -3.06 -16.11
N HIS A 166 16.55 -4.19 -16.29
CA HIS A 166 15.91 -5.43 -16.72
C HIS A 166 14.93 -5.94 -15.67
N ALA A 167 15.37 -6.03 -14.40
CA ALA A 167 14.50 -6.43 -13.28
C ALA A 167 13.27 -5.52 -13.15
N TYR A 168 13.45 -4.19 -13.27
CA TYR A 168 12.33 -3.25 -13.26
C TYR A 168 11.36 -3.49 -14.42
N ARG A 169 11.88 -3.80 -15.62
CA ARG A 169 11.05 -4.13 -16.79
C ARG A 169 10.26 -5.41 -16.58
N VAL A 170 10.87 -6.42 -16.00
CA VAL A 170 10.20 -7.70 -15.64
C VAL A 170 9.14 -7.46 -14.56
N TYR A 171 9.45 -6.67 -13.53
CA TYR A 171 8.47 -6.26 -12.52
C TYR A 171 7.25 -5.56 -13.15
N ASP A 172 7.44 -4.59 -14.06
CA ASP A 172 6.35 -3.93 -14.77
C ASP A 172 5.49 -4.93 -15.59
N LEU A 173 6.13 -5.92 -16.23
CA LEU A 173 5.43 -7.02 -16.91
C LEU A 173 4.56 -7.85 -15.96
N LEU A 174 5.11 -8.26 -14.82
CA LEU A 174 4.38 -9.05 -13.81
C LEU A 174 3.17 -8.28 -13.26
N GLN A 175 3.35 -7.00 -12.94
CA GLN A 175 2.26 -6.13 -12.47
C GLN A 175 1.12 -6.04 -13.50
N ARG A 176 1.45 -5.97 -14.78
CA ARG A 176 0.46 -5.92 -15.87
C ARG A 176 -0.28 -7.25 -16.04
N GLN A 177 0.42 -8.36 -15.93
CA GLN A 177 -0.21 -9.69 -16.00
C GLN A 177 -1.19 -9.88 -14.82
N ILE A 178 -0.78 -9.53 -13.60
CA ILE A 178 -1.65 -9.59 -12.43
C ILE A 178 -2.91 -8.72 -12.62
N ARG A 179 -2.73 -7.47 -13.08
CA ARG A 179 -3.84 -6.57 -13.39
C ARG A 179 -4.79 -7.15 -14.44
N SER A 180 -4.25 -7.69 -15.53
CA SER A 180 -5.05 -8.30 -16.59
C SER A 180 -5.85 -9.50 -16.10
N LEU A 181 -5.26 -10.34 -15.23
CA LEU A 181 -5.95 -11.47 -14.63
C LEU A 181 -7.07 -11.03 -13.68
N ARG A 182 -6.83 -10.01 -12.84
CA ARG A 182 -7.86 -9.45 -11.96
C ARG A 182 -9.00 -8.83 -12.76
N TYR A 183 -8.70 -8.12 -13.84
CA TYR A 183 -9.71 -7.54 -14.72
C TYR A 183 -10.59 -8.61 -15.38
N ARG A 184 -9.99 -9.69 -15.89
CA ARG A 184 -10.75 -10.84 -16.45
C ARG A 184 -11.61 -11.52 -15.39
N GLY A 185 -11.06 -11.69 -14.16
CA GLY A 185 -11.81 -12.22 -13.03
C GLY A 185 -13.01 -11.35 -12.66
N LEU A 186 -12.85 -10.01 -12.70
CA LEU A 186 -13.95 -9.08 -12.46
C LEU A 186 -15.07 -9.25 -13.50
N ILE A 187 -14.73 -9.23 -14.80
CA ILE A 187 -15.73 -9.41 -15.87
C ILE A 187 -16.44 -10.78 -15.77
N GLY A 188 -15.72 -11.82 -15.37
CA GLY A 188 -16.32 -13.15 -15.22
C GLY A 188 -17.18 -13.32 -13.96
N ALA A 189 -17.13 -12.38 -13.01
CA ALA A 189 -17.87 -12.43 -11.74
C ALA A 189 -19.12 -11.52 -11.74
N TYR A 190 -19.24 -10.62 -12.68
CA TYR A 190 -20.32 -9.63 -12.87
C TYR A 190 -20.81 -9.64 -14.32
#